data_d3ea9799c5a9355d6e18fb1d69052c58
#
_entry.id   d3ea9799c5a9355d6e18fb1d69052c58
#
_cell.length_a   1.000
_cell.length_b   1.000
_cell.length_c   1.000
_cell.angle_alpha   90.00
_cell.angle_beta   90.00
_cell.angle_gamma   90.00
#
_symmetry.space_group_name_H-M   'P 1'
#
loop_
_entity.id
_entity.type
_entity.pdbx_description
1 polymer ?
#
loop_
_entity_poly.entity_id
_entity_poly.type
_entity_poly.pdbx_seq_one_letter_code
_entity_poly.pdbx_strand_id
1 'polypeptide(L)'
;MLFRSRNYADFQKYLGDHPETTIVQMDSVIGRVGGKCLLTIHFVETSLMLAFLRDANTSASVIRIINLLDKVLGPKMFSRLFPVILTDNGSEFSNPKEIERRDIVPCKRTNIFYCDPSAPYQKGACEVNHELIRRILPKGSSFDDLTQEDIFLMMDHINSYKRKKLNDRSPYEAFSFYYGEDVLKKLGCSPVAAENIILKPKLLKK
;
A
#
# COMPACT_ATOMS: atom_id res chain seq x y z
N MET A 1 9.27 22.00 -10.12
CA MET A 1 8.07 22.86 -9.87
C MET A 1 6.90 21.92 -9.65
N LEU A 2 6.89 21.29 -8.48
CA LEU A 2 6.05 20.13 -8.23
C LEU A 2 4.90 20.52 -7.32
N PHE A 3 3.69 20.46 -7.86
CA PHE A 3 2.46 20.17 -7.12
C PHE A 3 2.03 21.18 -6.04
N ARG A 4 2.03 22.48 -6.38
CA ARG A 4 1.53 23.53 -5.47
C ARG A 4 0.13 23.28 -4.90
N SER A 5 -0.66 22.39 -5.52
CA SER A 5 -2.01 22.03 -5.12
C SER A 5 -2.14 20.59 -4.59
N ARG A 6 -1.04 19.94 -4.12
CA ARG A 6 -1.01 18.54 -3.67
C ARG A 6 -0.07 18.31 -2.50
N ASN A 7 0.29 19.37 -1.77
CA ASN A 7 1.14 19.27 -0.58
C ASN A 7 0.35 18.76 0.63
N TYR A 8 1.02 18.60 1.74
CA TYR A 8 0.38 18.07 2.96
C TYR A 8 -0.68 19.03 3.52
N ALA A 9 -0.55 20.33 3.37
CA ALA A 9 -1.58 21.31 3.78
C ALA A 9 -2.85 21.15 2.93
N ASP A 10 -2.71 20.92 1.61
CA ASP A 10 -3.86 20.61 0.73
C ASP A 10 -4.53 19.30 1.10
N PHE A 11 -3.73 18.28 1.51
CA PHE A 11 -4.24 17.01 2.04
C PHE A 11 -5.08 17.22 3.30
N GLN A 12 -4.58 17.99 4.27
CA GLN A 12 -5.30 18.31 5.50
C GLN A 12 -6.61 19.06 5.21
N LYS A 13 -6.57 20.04 4.31
CA LYS A 13 -7.77 20.74 3.86
C LYS A 13 -8.77 19.77 3.22
N TYR A 14 -8.31 18.91 2.33
CA TYR A 14 -9.18 17.91 1.70
C TYR A 14 -9.87 17.00 2.72
N LEU A 15 -9.15 16.53 3.75
CA LEU A 15 -9.75 15.74 4.83
C LEU A 15 -10.74 16.55 5.66
N GLY A 16 -10.49 17.83 5.90
CA GLY A 16 -11.44 18.73 6.58
C GLY A 16 -12.75 18.87 5.82
N ASP A 17 -12.67 18.96 4.50
CA ASP A 17 -13.83 19.05 3.61
C ASP A 17 -14.54 17.68 3.40
N HIS A 18 -13.85 16.56 3.70
CA HIS A 18 -14.32 15.18 3.49
C HIS A 18 -13.98 14.28 4.68
N PRO A 19 -14.58 14.48 5.87
CA PRO A 19 -14.16 13.84 7.13
C PRO A 19 -14.30 12.30 7.14
N GLU A 20 -15.22 11.74 6.33
CA GLU A 20 -15.44 10.29 6.22
C GLU A 20 -14.51 9.60 5.20
N THR A 21 -13.53 10.34 4.66
CA THR A 21 -12.64 9.79 3.65
C THR A 21 -11.62 8.83 4.25
N THR A 22 -11.56 7.61 3.75
CA THR A 22 -10.52 6.64 4.10
C THR A 22 -9.18 7.04 3.47
N ILE A 23 -8.10 6.82 4.21
CA ILE A 23 -6.76 7.23 3.80
C ILE A 23 -5.95 6.00 3.37
N VAL A 24 -5.36 6.08 2.18
CA VAL A 24 -4.37 5.13 1.70
C VAL A 24 -2.99 5.79 1.70
N GLN A 25 -2.01 5.13 2.28
CA GLN A 25 -0.61 5.55 2.22
C GLN A 25 0.16 4.64 1.26
N MET A 26 0.94 5.24 0.35
CA MET A 26 1.85 4.48 -0.52
C MET A 26 3.30 4.81 -0.19
N ASP A 27 4.15 3.78 -0.32
CA ASP A 27 5.59 3.90 -0.12
C ASP A 27 6.34 2.81 -0.89
N SER A 28 7.65 2.98 -1.03
CA SER A 28 8.53 1.99 -1.65
C SER A 28 9.46 1.36 -0.62
N VAL A 29 9.52 0.04 -0.60
CA VAL A 29 10.51 -0.68 0.21
C VAL A 29 11.62 -1.18 -0.71
N ILE A 30 12.80 -0.58 -0.56
CA ILE A 30 13.98 -0.93 -1.36
C ILE A 30 14.77 -2.04 -0.65
N GLY A 31 15.10 -3.09 -1.39
CA GLY A 31 16.04 -4.13 -0.96
C GLY A 31 17.48 -3.70 -1.21
N ARG A 32 18.08 -4.18 -2.29
CA ARG A 32 19.37 -3.70 -2.80
C ARG A 32 19.16 -2.54 -3.77
N VAL A 33 20.07 -1.58 -3.77
CA VAL A 33 20.05 -0.47 -4.74
C VAL A 33 20.20 -1.05 -6.15
N GLY A 34 19.31 -0.65 -7.06
CA GLY A 34 19.29 -1.12 -8.45
C GLY A 34 18.63 -2.49 -8.67
N GLY A 35 18.22 -3.20 -7.62
CA GLY A 35 17.46 -4.45 -7.71
C GLY A 35 15.94 -4.23 -7.65
N LYS A 36 15.19 -5.33 -7.58
CA LYS A 36 13.75 -5.30 -7.37
C LYS A 36 13.37 -4.58 -6.06
N CYS A 37 12.20 -3.96 -6.06
CA CYS A 37 11.64 -3.24 -4.91
C CYS A 37 10.16 -3.55 -4.73
N LEU A 38 9.60 -3.18 -3.58
CA LEU A 38 8.17 -3.31 -3.33
C LEU A 38 7.49 -1.94 -3.42
N LEU A 39 6.27 -1.90 -3.98
CA LEU A 39 5.29 -0.87 -3.70
C LEU A 39 4.43 -1.37 -2.56
N THR A 40 4.35 -0.63 -1.47
CA THR A 40 3.41 -0.90 -0.39
C THR A 40 2.22 0.05 -0.47
N ILE A 41 1.03 -0.48 -0.21
CA ILE A 41 -0.25 0.24 -0.21
C ILE A 41 -0.92 -0.07 1.13
N HIS A 42 -1.00 0.92 2.00
CA HIS A 42 -1.48 0.77 3.37
C HIS A 42 -2.81 1.48 3.58
N PHE A 43 -3.84 0.73 3.95
CA PHE A 43 -5.15 1.24 4.34
C PHE A 43 -5.12 1.61 5.82
N VAL A 44 -5.10 2.91 6.13
CA VAL A 44 -4.80 3.43 7.48
C VAL A 44 -5.78 2.93 8.53
N GLU A 45 -7.09 2.94 8.26
CA GLU A 45 -8.15 2.59 9.22
C GLU A 45 -8.09 1.11 9.60
N THR A 46 -7.89 0.24 8.64
CA THR A 46 -7.88 -1.22 8.86
C THR A 46 -6.49 -1.78 9.09
N SER A 47 -5.45 -0.98 8.86
CA SER A 47 -4.04 -1.40 8.86
C SER A 47 -3.70 -2.50 7.86
N LEU A 48 -4.61 -2.85 6.95
CA LEU A 48 -4.30 -3.76 5.85
C LEU A 48 -3.21 -3.15 4.98
N MET A 49 -2.22 -3.93 4.63
CA MET A 49 -1.18 -3.51 3.69
C MET A 49 -1.09 -4.51 2.54
N LEU A 50 -1.09 -4.02 1.32
CA LEU A 50 -0.71 -4.77 0.14
C LEU A 50 0.74 -4.47 -0.21
N ALA A 51 1.41 -5.42 -0.83
CA ALA A 51 2.74 -5.21 -1.39
C ALA A 51 2.85 -5.84 -2.78
N PHE A 52 3.48 -5.12 -3.69
CA PHE A 52 3.68 -5.54 -5.08
C PHE A 52 5.14 -5.48 -5.45
N LEU A 53 5.67 -6.58 -5.98
CA LEU A 53 7.04 -6.67 -6.47
C LEU A 53 7.17 -5.91 -7.78
N ARG A 54 8.23 -5.10 -7.87
CA ARG A 54 8.55 -4.30 -9.06
C ARG A 54 9.99 -4.52 -9.47
N ASP A 55 10.23 -4.65 -10.77
CA ASP A 55 11.58 -4.85 -11.30
C ASP A 55 12.44 -3.57 -11.19
N ALA A 56 11.79 -2.40 -11.17
CA ALA A 56 12.47 -1.11 -11.03
C ALA A 56 11.59 -0.10 -10.28
N ASN A 57 12.24 0.82 -9.55
CA ASN A 57 11.57 1.89 -8.81
C ASN A 57 11.24 3.07 -9.74
N THR A 58 10.22 2.90 -10.60
CA THR A 58 9.81 3.89 -11.60
C THR A 58 8.33 4.26 -11.49
N SER A 59 7.95 5.44 -11.98
CA SER A 59 6.54 5.85 -12.00
C SER A 59 5.70 4.95 -12.91
N ALA A 60 6.23 4.46 -14.01
CA ALA A 60 5.55 3.52 -14.87
C ALA A 60 5.17 2.21 -14.15
N SER A 61 6.05 1.70 -13.28
CA SER A 61 5.77 0.49 -12.50
C SER A 61 4.68 0.71 -11.45
N VAL A 62 4.61 1.90 -10.83
CA VAL A 62 3.52 2.28 -9.92
C VAL A 62 2.20 2.39 -10.67
N ILE A 63 2.15 3.12 -11.77
CA ILE A 63 0.96 3.31 -12.59
C ILE A 63 0.40 1.97 -13.06
N ARG A 64 1.26 1.03 -13.50
CA ARG A 64 0.84 -0.32 -13.90
C ARG A 64 0.11 -1.05 -12.77
N ILE A 65 0.60 -0.96 -11.52
CA ILE A 65 -0.04 -1.58 -10.35
C ILE A 65 -1.39 -0.92 -10.05
N ILE A 66 -1.45 0.41 -10.09
CA ILE A 66 -2.71 1.14 -9.85
C ILE A 66 -3.75 0.79 -10.93
N ASN A 67 -3.34 0.68 -12.21
CA ASN A 67 -4.23 0.26 -13.30
C ASN A 67 -4.70 -1.19 -13.12
N LEU A 68 -3.82 -2.10 -12.69
CA LEU A 68 -4.18 -3.47 -12.36
C LEU A 68 -5.25 -3.53 -11.25
N LEU A 69 -5.04 -2.78 -10.17
CA LEU A 69 -5.99 -2.71 -9.05
C LEU A 69 -7.35 -2.13 -9.46
N ASP A 70 -7.35 -1.06 -10.27
CA ASP A 70 -8.60 -0.47 -10.82
C ASP A 70 -9.36 -1.48 -11.71
N LYS A 71 -8.63 -2.25 -12.51
CA LYS A 71 -9.20 -3.31 -13.35
C LYS A 71 -9.80 -4.47 -12.53
N VAL A 72 -9.07 -4.97 -11.54
CA VAL A 72 -9.48 -6.12 -10.71
C VAL A 72 -10.65 -5.79 -9.79
N LEU A 73 -10.64 -4.61 -9.19
CA LEU A 73 -11.69 -4.15 -8.27
C LEU A 73 -12.91 -3.62 -9.01
N GLY A 74 -12.72 -3.11 -10.19
CA GLY A 74 -13.69 -2.31 -10.94
C GLY A 74 -13.81 -0.87 -10.42
N PRO A 75 -14.33 0.05 -11.25
CA PRO A 75 -14.30 1.49 -10.97
C PRO A 75 -14.94 1.91 -9.65
N LYS A 76 -16.08 1.32 -9.30
CA LYS A 76 -16.85 1.66 -8.09
C LYS A 76 -16.10 1.27 -6.82
N MET A 77 -15.58 0.03 -6.78
CA MET A 77 -14.87 -0.46 -5.59
C MET A 77 -13.49 0.21 -5.47
N PHE A 78 -12.78 0.42 -6.58
CA PHE A 78 -11.52 1.16 -6.56
C PHE A 78 -11.70 2.57 -5.97
N SER A 79 -12.64 3.36 -6.46
CA SER A 79 -12.87 4.71 -5.94
C SER A 79 -13.33 4.73 -4.47
N ARG A 80 -13.99 3.66 -4.00
CA ARG A 80 -14.36 3.51 -2.58
C ARG A 80 -13.14 3.20 -1.70
N LEU A 81 -12.21 2.37 -2.19
CA LEU A 81 -11.02 1.95 -1.44
C LEU A 81 -9.88 2.97 -1.50
N PHE A 82 -9.78 3.71 -2.61
CA PHE A 82 -8.70 4.65 -2.91
C PHE A 82 -9.22 6.08 -3.13
N PRO A 83 -10.06 6.63 -2.23
CA PRO A 83 -10.57 7.99 -2.43
C PRO A 83 -9.45 9.02 -2.34
N VAL A 84 -8.45 8.79 -1.47
CA VAL A 84 -7.28 9.63 -1.31
C VAL A 84 -6.03 8.79 -1.03
N ILE A 85 -4.93 9.18 -1.67
CA ILE A 85 -3.62 8.57 -1.52
C ILE A 85 -2.64 9.62 -1.01
N LEU A 86 -1.92 9.30 0.07
CA LEU A 86 -0.81 10.09 0.58
C LEU A 86 0.51 9.34 0.34
N THR A 87 1.49 10.02 -0.22
CA THR A 87 2.82 9.46 -0.50
C THR A 87 3.93 10.48 -0.22
N ASP A 88 5.19 10.06 -0.28
CA ASP A 88 6.32 11.00 -0.28
C ASP A 88 6.56 11.60 -1.68
N ASN A 89 7.63 12.40 -1.80
CA ASN A 89 8.04 13.01 -3.06
C ASN A 89 9.01 12.12 -3.85
N GLY A 90 8.93 10.79 -3.73
CA GLY A 90 9.74 9.85 -4.50
C GLY A 90 9.53 10.02 -6.00
N SER A 91 10.58 9.80 -6.79
CA SER A 91 10.52 9.91 -8.27
C SER A 91 9.51 8.93 -8.89
N GLU A 92 9.25 7.81 -8.24
CA GLU A 92 8.25 6.83 -8.63
C GLU A 92 6.81 7.34 -8.51
N PHE A 93 6.57 8.38 -7.74
CA PHE A 93 5.27 9.04 -7.58
C PHE A 93 5.16 10.35 -8.36
N SER A 94 6.11 10.65 -9.25
CA SER A 94 6.21 11.94 -9.95
C SER A 94 5.15 12.17 -11.04
N ASN A 95 4.31 11.17 -11.35
CA ASN A 95 3.25 11.30 -12.35
C ASN A 95 1.83 11.18 -11.74
N PRO A 96 1.38 12.18 -10.92
CA PRO A 96 0.10 12.13 -10.24
C PRO A 96 -1.08 12.08 -11.22
N LYS A 97 -0.97 12.70 -12.39
CA LYS A 97 -2.05 12.74 -13.37
C LYS A 97 -2.42 11.33 -13.83
N GLU A 98 -1.44 10.49 -14.14
CA GLU A 98 -1.68 9.11 -14.58
C GLU A 98 -2.17 8.21 -13.42
N ILE A 99 -1.74 8.49 -12.18
CA ILE A 99 -2.28 7.80 -11.00
C ILE A 99 -3.76 8.14 -10.79
N GLU A 100 -4.17 9.41 -11.01
CA GLU A 100 -5.54 9.87 -10.77
C GLU A 100 -6.52 9.56 -11.90
N ARG A 101 -6.04 9.39 -13.16
CA ARG A 101 -6.90 9.16 -14.33
C ARG A 101 -7.15 7.68 -14.57
N ARG A 102 -8.29 7.39 -15.19
CA ARG A 102 -8.54 6.12 -15.88
C ARG A 102 -8.22 6.26 -17.36
N ASP A 103 -7.58 5.23 -17.94
CA ASP A 103 -7.21 5.24 -19.35
C ASP A 103 -8.44 5.22 -20.29
N ILE A 104 -9.51 4.51 -19.89
CA ILE A 104 -10.65 4.23 -20.77
C ILE A 104 -11.76 5.28 -20.62
N VAL A 105 -11.93 5.86 -19.45
CA VAL A 105 -12.93 6.90 -19.19
C VAL A 105 -12.21 8.09 -18.57
N PRO A 106 -12.33 9.31 -19.13
CA PRO A 106 -11.63 10.48 -18.62
C PRO A 106 -12.24 10.98 -17.30
N CYS A 107 -12.32 10.10 -16.30
CA CYS A 107 -12.78 10.42 -14.96
C CYS A 107 -11.66 10.22 -13.94
N LYS A 108 -11.67 11.05 -12.92
CA LYS A 108 -10.76 10.94 -11.80
C LYS A 108 -11.13 9.72 -10.94
N ARG A 109 -10.16 8.85 -10.64
CA ARG A 109 -10.37 7.64 -9.83
C ARG A 109 -9.95 7.79 -8.38
N THR A 110 -9.04 8.73 -8.09
CA THR A 110 -8.45 8.98 -6.77
C THR A 110 -7.92 10.40 -6.68
N ASN A 111 -7.58 10.86 -5.48
CA ASN A 111 -6.80 12.09 -5.26
C ASN A 111 -5.45 11.69 -4.66
N ILE A 112 -4.34 12.21 -5.19
CA ILE A 112 -3.02 11.97 -4.64
C ILE A 112 -2.43 13.25 -4.05
N PHE A 113 -1.87 13.12 -2.85
CA PHE A 113 -1.18 14.18 -2.12
C PHE A 113 0.21 13.70 -1.67
N TYR A 114 1.06 14.67 -1.34
CA TYR A 114 2.45 14.43 -0.99
C TYR A 114 2.76 14.97 0.40
N CYS A 115 3.52 14.19 1.16
CA CYS A 115 4.12 14.65 2.41
C CYS A 115 5.11 15.79 2.14
N ASP A 116 5.31 16.60 3.14
CA ASP A 116 6.38 17.60 3.09
C ASP A 116 7.75 16.90 3.09
N PRO A 117 8.78 17.53 2.49
CA PRO A 117 10.13 16.99 2.53
C PRO A 117 10.61 16.77 3.97
N SER A 118 11.27 15.66 4.23
CA SER A 118 11.82 15.32 5.55
C SER A 118 10.79 15.25 6.70
N ALA A 119 9.53 14.97 6.40
CA ALA A 119 8.45 14.86 7.37
C ALA A 119 7.91 13.40 7.47
N PRO A 120 8.70 12.40 7.91
CA PRO A 120 8.29 10.99 7.94
C PRO A 120 7.07 10.75 8.84
N TYR A 121 6.91 11.54 9.92
CA TYR A 121 5.77 11.45 10.82
C TYR A 121 4.41 11.62 10.13
N GLN A 122 4.35 12.25 8.95
CA GLN A 122 3.12 12.41 8.17
C GLN A 122 2.62 11.09 7.56
N LYS A 123 3.50 10.07 7.46
CA LYS A 123 3.17 8.70 7.01
C LYS A 123 3.42 7.64 8.10
N GLY A 124 3.44 8.00 9.36
CA GLY A 124 3.76 7.09 10.48
C GLY A 124 2.90 5.82 10.54
N ALA A 125 1.69 5.83 9.97
CA ALA A 125 0.83 4.66 10.00
C ALA A 125 1.38 3.46 9.19
N CYS A 126 2.14 3.67 8.12
CA CYS A 126 2.74 2.59 7.33
C CYS A 126 4.05 2.05 7.94
N GLU A 127 4.74 2.83 8.79
CA GLU A 127 6.05 2.46 9.37
C GLU A 127 5.99 1.16 10.18
N VAL A 128 4.95 0.97 11.00
CA VAL A 128 4.76 -0.24 11.81
C VAL A 128 4.69 -1.50 10.93
N ASN A 129 4.01 -1.41 9.79
CA ASN A 129 3.94 -2.54 8.85
C ASN A 129 5.26 -2.73 8.09
N HIS A 130 5.99 -1.65 7.81
CA HIS A 130 7.34 -1.74 7.24
C HIS A 130 8.32 -2.43 8.19
N GLU A 131 8.21 -2.22 9.50
CA GLU A 131 8.99 -2.96 10.49
C GLU A 131 8.72 -4.47 10.41
N LEU A 132 7.46 -4.89 10.20
CA LEU A 132 7.12 -6.30 10.03
C LEU A 132 7.67 -6.88 8.73
N ILE A 133 7.61 -6.11 7.62
CA ILE A 133 8.30 -6.48 6.38
C ILE A 133 9.79 -6.67 6.66
N ARG A 134 10.42 -5.75 7.41
CA ARG A 134 11.87 -5.81 7.73
C ARG A 134 12.27 -6.95 8.66
N ARG A 135 11.34 -7.51 9.44
CA ARG A 135 11.57 -8.77 10.19
C ARG A 135 11.69 -9.98 9.28
N ILE A 136 11.02 -9.98 8.13
CA ILE A 136 11.03 -11.07 7.14
C ILE A 136 12.10 -10.81 6.08
N LEU A 137 12.19 -9.59 5.60
CA LEU A 137 13.14 -9.09 4.59
C LEU A 137 14.02 -7.98 5.20
N PRO A 138 15.13 -8.31 5.88
CA PRO A 138 16.04 -7.34 6.49
C PRO A 138 16.56 -6.29 5.49
N LYS A 139 17.01 -5.13 5.99
CA LYS A 139 17.68 -4.13 5.14
C LYS A 139 18.85 -4.75 4.39
N GLY A 140 18.98 -4.41 3.10
CA GLY A 140 20.06 -4.93 2.25
C GLY A 140 19.78 -6.31 1.64
N SER A 141 18.67 -6.98 2.01
CA SER A 141 18.27 -8.21 1.32
C SER A 141 17.98 -7.93 -0.16
N SER A 142 18.42 -8.83 -1.05
CA SER A 142 17.96 -8.81 -2.44
C SER A 142 16.51 -9.30 -2.52
N PHE A 143 15.73 -8.67 -3.40
CA PHE A 143 14.38 -9.13 -3.75
C PHE A 143 14.37 -9.78 -5.14
N ASP A 144 15.54 -9.93 -5.79
CA ASP A 144 15.64 -10.36 -7.19
C ASP A 144 15.14 -11.79 -7.41
N ASP A 145 15.33 -12.66 -6.41
CA ASP A 145 14.90 -14.06 -6.45
C ASP A 145 13.46 -14.27 -5.96
N LEU A 146 12.79 -13.20 -5.51
CA LEU A 146 11.41 -13.27 -5.03
C LEU A 146 10.42 -13.19 -6.19
N THR A 147 9.28 -13.85 -6.01
CA THR A 147 8.11 -13.79 -6.87
C THR A 147 7.00 -12.97 -6.22
N GLN A 148 5.96 -12.62 -6.97
CA GLN A 148 4.79 -11.94 -6.39
C GLN A 148 4.05 -12.85 -5.40
N GLU A 149 4.06 -14.16 -5.61
CA GLU A 149 3.47 -15.15 -4.70
C GLU A 149 4.21 -15.18 -3.35
N ASP A 150 5.55 -15.07 -3.35
CA ASP A 150 6.32 -14.93 -2.10
C ASP A 150 5.92 -13.65 -1.35
N ILE A 151 5.64 -12.56 -2.07
CA ILE A 151 5.19 -11.30 -1.45
C ILE A 151 3.76 -11.43 -0.92
N PHE A 152 2.84 -12.08 -1.64
CA PHE A 152 1.49 -12.36 -1.14
C PHE A 152 1.54 -13.20 0.13
N LEU A 153 2.32 -14.30 0.15
CA LEU A 153 2.53 -15.12 1.33
C LEU A 153 3.02 -14.28 2.53
N MET A 154 4.02 -13.42 2.32
CA MET A 154 4.52 -12.53 3.36
C MET A 154 3.43 -11.60 3.89
N MET A 155 2.65 -11.00 3.00
CA MET A 155 1.60 -10.05 3.38
C MET A 155 0.42 -10.75 4.06
N ASP A 156 0.09 -11.99 3.71
CA ASP A 156 -0.93 -12.79 4.39
C ASP A 156 -0.57 -13.02 5.86
N HIS A 157 0.70 -13.36 6.15
CA HIS A 157 1.18 -13.49 7.53
C HIS A 157 1.15 -12.15 8.28
N ILE A 158 1.57 -11.04 7.64
CA ILE A 158 1.56 -9.70 8.24
C ILE A 158 0.12 -9.23 8.50
N ASN A 159 -0.78 -9.42 7.55
CA ASN A 159 -2.17 -8.98 7.64
C ASN A 159 -3.03 -9.85 8.57
N SER A 160 -2.63 -11.08 8.84
CA SER A 160 -3.29 -11.96 9.79
C SER A 160 -2.80 -11.77 11.24
N TYR A 161 -1.68 -11.05 11.43
CA TYR A 161 -1.13 -10.78 12.77
C TYR A 161 -1.97 -9.72 13.49
N LYS A 162 -2.51 -10.08 14.67
CA LYS A 162 -3.38 -9.21 15.50
C LYS A 162 -2.70 -7.93 15.95
N ARG A 163 -3.47 -6.85 16.03
CA ARG A 163 -3.01 -5.52 16.43
C ARG A 163 -3.78 -4.99 17.63
N LYS A 164 -3.09 -4.53 18.66
CA LYS A 164 -3.72 -3.88 19.82
C LYS A 164 -4.58 -2.68 19.42
N LYS A 165 -4.10 -1.86 18.47
CA LYS A 165 -4.83 -0.69 17.96
C LYS A 165 -6.12 -1.03 17.19
N LEU A 166 -6.32 -2.29 16.82
CA LEU A 166 -7.54 -2.82 16.20
C LEU A 166 -8.39 -3.66 17.19
N ASN A 167 -8.22 -3.43 18.48
CA ASN A 167 -8.88 -4.21 19.56
C ASN A 167 -8.60 -5.72 19.41
N ASP A 168 -7.32 -6.07 19.24
CA ASP A 168 -6.82 -7.42 19.07
C ASP A 168 -7.38 -8.17 17.83
N ARG A 169 -7.91 -7.43 16.87
CA ARG A 169 -8.21 -7.97 15.52
C ARG A 169 -6.98 -7.89 14.62
N SER A 170 -6.97 -8.74 13.62
CA SER A 170 -6.00 -8.65 12.53
C SER A 170 -6.44 -7.59 11.49
N PRO A 171 -5.51 -7.02 10.71
CA PRO A 171 -5.85 -6.19 9.55
C PRO A 171 -6.78 -6.88 8.56
N TYR A 172 -6.61 -8.20 8.34
CA TYR A 172 -7.49 -9.01 7.49
C TYR A 172 -8.94 -8.97 8.01
N GLU A 173 -9.15 -9.27 9.32
CA GLU A 173 -10.47 -9.26 9.96
C GLU A 173 -11.10 -7.87 9.93
N ALA A 174 -10.31 -6.82 10.22
CA ALA A 174 -10.81 -5.45 10.19
C ALA A 174 -11.24 -5.03 8.78
N PHE A 175 -10.44 -5.34 7.76
CA PHE A 175 -10.78 -5.01 6.37
C PHE A 175 -11.97 -5.82 5.87
N SER A 176 -12.03 -7.12 6.18
CA SER A 176 -13.16 -7.99 5.84
C SER A 176 -14.47 -7.45 6.38
N PHE A 177 -14.49 -6.92 7.61
CA PHE A 177 -15.67 -6.33 8.23
C PHE A 177 -16.23 -5.14 7.44
N TYR A 178 -15.36 -4.24 6.91
CA TYR A 178 -15.79 -3.04 6.19
C TYR A 178 -16.07 -3.26 4.70
N TYR A 179 -15.34 -4.19 4.06
CA TYR A 179 -15.32 -4.31 2.60
C TYR A 179 -15.66 -5.71 2.08
N GLY A 180 -15.70 -6.70 2.97
CA GLY A 180 -16.03 -8.10 2.63
C GLY A 180 -14.81 -8.92 2.19
N GLU A 181 -14.91 -10.24 2.37
CA GLU A 181 -13.85 -11.19 1.99
C GLU A 181 -13.64 -11.29 0.49
N ASP A 182 -14.69 -11.08 -0.32
CA ASP A 182 -14.57 -11.14 -1.78
C ASP A 182 -13.64 -10.05 -2.33
N VAL A 183 -13.58 -8.89 -1.66
CA VAL A 183 -12.62 -7.84 -2.00
C VAL A 183 -11.20 -8.28 -1.65
N LEU A 184 -10.98 -8.89 -0.48
CA LEU A 184 -9.67 -9.44 -0.07
C LEU A 184 -9.18 -10.52 -1.04
N LYS A 185 -10.06 -11.43 -1.47
CA LYS A 185 -9.72 -12.45 -2.49
C LYS A 185 -9.29 -11.81 -3.80
N LYS A 186 -10.00 -10.77 -4.27
CA LYS A 186 -9.62 -10.01 -5.48
C LYS A 186 -8.27 -9.31 -5.33
N LEU A 187 -7.91 -8.91 -4.12
CA LEU A 187 -6.61 -8.28 -3.80
C LEU A 187 -5.49 -9.31 -3.58
N GLY A 188 -5.78 -10.62 -3.69
CA GLY A 188 -4.81 -11.70 -3.48
C GLY A 188 -4.48 -11.94 -2.01
N CYS A 189 -5.36 -11.56 -1.08
CA CYS A 189 -5.16 -11.73 0.36
C CYS A 189 -5.87 -13.00 0.86
N SER A 190 -5.17 -13.79 1.67
CA SER A 190 -5.67 -14.99 2.34
C SER A 190 -5.42 -14.93 3.85
N PRO A 191 -6.33 -15.45 4.69
CA PRO A 191 -6.10 -15.49 6.13
C PRO A 191 -5.12 -16.60 6.50
N VAL A 192 -4.28 -16.33 7.50
CA VAL A 192 -3.39 -17.31 8.12
C VAL A 192 -3.83 -17.54 9.56
N ALA A 193 -4.00 -18.80 9.97
CA ALA A 193 -4.35 -19.15 11.35
C ALA A 193 -3.28 -18.64 12.33
N ALA A 194 -3.69 -18.17 13.51
CA ALA A 194 -2.80 -17.47 14.44
C ALA A 194 -1.56 -18.28 14.83
N GLU A 195 -1.70 -19.59 15.01
CA GLU A 195 -0.63 -20.53 15.34
C GLU A 195 0.38 -20.74 14.22
N ASN A 196 0.01 -20.43 12.98
CA ASN A 196 0.84 -20.61 11.79
C ASN A 196 1.56 -19.32 11.38
N ILE A 197 1.34 -18.18 12.07
CA ILE A 197 1.95 -16.91 11.70
C ILE A 197 3.46 -16.93 11.91
N ILE A 198 4.20 -16.64 10.84
CA ILE A 198 5.67 -16.57 10.83
C ILE A 198 6.09 -15.17 10.39
N LEU A 199 6.74 -14.40 11.27
CA LEU A 199 7.27 -13.07 10.99
C LEU A 199 8.81 -13.08 11.11
N LYS A 200 9.45 -14.01 10.41
CA LYS A 200 10.91 -14.23 10.41
C LYS A 200 11.38 -14.58 9.00
N PRO A 201 12.69 -14.41 8.69
CA PRO A 201 13.23 -14.68 7.35
C PRO A 201 12.99 -16.11 6.84
N LYS A 202 12.82 -17.08 7.74
CA LYS A 202 12.53 -18.48 7.36
C LYS A 202 11.24 -18.66 6.56
N LEU A 203 10.34 -17.69 6.60
CA LEU A 203 9.08 -17.75 5.85
C LEU A 203 9.30 -17.85 4.34
N LEU A 204 10.27 -17.10 3.81
CA LEU A 204 10.58 -17.01 2.38
C LEU A 204 11.87 -17.76 1.98
N LYS A 205 12.47 -18.52 2.90
CA LYS A 205 13.60 -19.38 2.55
C LYS A 205 13.08 -20.61 1.82
N LYS A 206 13.46 -20.72 0.56
CA LYS A 206 13.34 -21.95 -0.24
C LYS A 206 14.48 -22.90 0.08
#